data_139b5716b6bdf79cfeb30f23e72a1d4e
#
_entry.id   139b5716b6bdf79cfeb30f23e72a1d4e
#
_cell.length_a   1.000
_cell.length_b   1.000
_cell.length_c   1.000
_cell.angle_alpha   90.00
_cell.angle_beta   90.00
_cell.angle_gamma   90.00
#
_symmetry.space_group_name_H-M   'P 1'
#
loop_
_entity.id
_entity.type
_entity.pdbx_description
1 polymer ?
#
loop_
_entity_poly.entity_id
_entity_poly.type
_entity_poly.pdbx_seq_one_letter_code
_entity_poly.pdbx_strand_id
1 'polypeptide(L)'
;MKFANYKCDVGSVVLEFIGYGLLLQVPLLMLVLGLSAAQHDQLVAEAIARDSLRSFMLIDKAPESTASEVAKVYGVSVDRVHISISCQDNDCLKAGNKIRLIAKVGLMQAEANGLK
;
A
#
# COMPACT_ATOMS: atom_id res chain seq x y z
N MET A 1 27.52 -10.27 -58.47
CA MET A 1 26.58 -9.45 -57.74
C MET A 1 25.89 -10.27 -56.68
N LYS A 2 26.06 -9.89 -55.42
CA LYS A 2 25.46 -10.63 -54.31
C LYS A 2 24.13 -9.99 -53.93
N PHE A 3 23.03 -10.53 -54.46
CA PHE A 3 21.66 -10.12 -54.09
C PHE A 3 21.03 -10.95 -53.01
N ALA A 4 21.77 -11.87 -52.40
CA ALA A 4 21.18 -12.91 -51.52
C ALA A 4 21.01 -12.52 -50.05
N ASN A 5 21.54 -11.38 -49.59
CA ASN A 5 21.61 -11.11 -48.14
C ASN A 5 20.61 -10.09 -47.58
N TYR A 6 19.80 -9.46 -48.43
CA TYR A 6 18.86 -8.45 -47.96
C TYR A 6 17.63 -9.01 -47.20
N LYS A 7 17.25 -10.25 -47.45
CA LYS A 7 16.07 -10.87 -46.81
C LYS A 7 16.33 -11.39 -45.39
N CYS A 8 17.60 -11.69 -45.05
CA CYS A 8 17.92 -12.19 -43.72
C CYS A 8 18.05 -11.07 -42.68
N ASP A 9 18.49 -9.88 -43.11
CA ASP A 9 18.70 -8.76 -42.21
C ASP A 9 17.40 -8.15 -41.69
N VAL A 10 16.35 -8.10 -42.50
CA VAL A 10 15.05 -7.55 -42.11
C VAL A 10 14.37 -8.43 -41.05
N GLY A 11 14.44 -9.76 -41.20
CA GLY A 11 13.89 -10.70 -40.21
C GLY A 11 14.64 -10.64 -38.88
N SER A 12 15.96 -10.46 -38.90
CA SER A 12 16.78 -10.32 -37.71
C SER A 12 16.48 -9.04 -36.94
N VAL A 13 16.32 -7.91 -37.61
CA VAL A 13 15.97 -6.62 -37.00
C VAL A 13 14.60 -6.66 -36.33
N VAL A 14 13.61 -7.27 -36.97
CA VAL A 14 12.25 -7.44 -36.40
C VAL A 14 12.31 -8.33 -35.16
N LEU A 15 13.06 -9.43 -35.23
CA LEU A 15 13.20 -10.36 -34.10
C LEU A 15 13.92 -9.70 -32.93
N GLU A 16 14.96 -8.92 -33.18
CA GLU A 16 15.64 -8.11 -32.16
C GLU A 16 14.73 -7.07 -31.55
N PHE A 17 13.96 -6.35 -32.35
CA PHE A 17 13.01 -5.34 -31.89
C PHE A 17 11.94 -5.95 -30.97
N ILE A 18 11.36 -7.10 -31.34
CA ILE A 18 10.41 -7.83 -30.52
C ILE A 18 11.07 -8.34 -29.23
N GLY A 19 12.28 -8.89 -29.33
CA GLY A 19 13.04 -9.37 -28.19
C GLY A 19 13.35 -8.28 -27.17
N TYR A 20 13.85 -7.14 -27.62
CA TYR A 20 14.10 -5.97 -26.75
C TYR A 20 12.82 -5.37 -26.20
N GLY A 21 11.76 -5.31 -26.99
CA GLY A 21 10.44 -4.84 -26.54
C GLY A 21 9.88 -5.67 -25.42
N LEU A 22 9.90 -6.99 -25.54
CA LEU A 22 9.46 -7.92 -24.50
C LEU A 22 10.35 -7.85 -23.26
N LEU A 23 11.66 -7.77 -23.46
CA LEU A 23 12.64 -7.72 -22.37
C LEU A 23 12.50 -6.45 -21.51
N LEU A 24 12.11 -5.32 -22.11
CA LEU A 24 11.84 -4.06 -21.42
C LEU A 24 10.45 -4.03 -20.80
N GLN A 25 9.46 -4.63 -21.48
CA GLN A 25 8.06 -4.59 -21.06
C GLN A 25 7.78 -5.42 -19.81
N VAL A 26 8.43 -6.58 -19.68
CA VAL A 26 8.24 -7.45 -18.50
C VAL A 26 8.69 -6.76 -17.21
N PRO A 27 9.91 -6.21 -17.09
CA PRO A 27 10.30 -5.52 -15.85
C PRO A 27 9.48 -4.26 -15.61
N LEU A 28 9.04 -3.57 -16.66
CA LEU A 28 8.16 -2.41 -16.50
C LEU A 28 6.80 -2.79 -15.90
N LEU A 29 6.19 -3.87 -16.39
CA LEU A 29 4.94 -4.40 -15.85
C LEU A 29 5.11 -4.84 -14.39
N MET A 30 6.20 -5.51 -14.06
CA MET A 30 6.50 -5.91 -12.69
C MET A 30 6.63 -4.71 -11.75
N LEU A 31 7.27 -3.64 -12.23
CA LEU A 31 7.41 -2.39 -11.48
C LEU A 31 6.05 -1.72 -11.24
N VAL A 32 5.21 -1.64 -12.27
CA VAL A 32 3.86 -1.06 -12.16
C VAL A 32 2.98 -1.86 -11.20
N LEU A 33 3.01 -3.18 -11.27
CA LEU A 33 2.25 -4.05 -10.37
C LEU A 33 2.73 -3.91 -8.92
N GLY A 34 4.04 -3.87 -8.70
CA GLY A 34 4.63 -3.67 -7.38
C GLY A 34 4.25 -2.31 -6.78
N LEU A 35 4.29 -1.26 -7.59
CA LEU A 35 3.92 0.08 -7.16
C LEU A 35 2.42 0.18 -6.83
N SER A 36 1.58 -0.47 -7.63
CA SER A 36 0.13 -0.53 -7.41
C SER A 36 -0.21 -1.23 -6.09
N ALA A 37 0.45 -2.35 -5.78
CA ALA A 37 0.27 -3.06 -4.52
C ALA A 37 0.68 -2.19 -3.32
N ALA A 38 1.80 -1.47 -3.42
CA ALA A 38 2.27 -0.56 -2.37
C ALA A 38 1.28 0.59 -2.15
N GLN A 39 0.73 1.17 -3.21
CA GLN A 39 -0.29 2.21 -3.13
C GLN A 39 -1.58 1.71 -2.46
N HIS A 40 -2.00 0.49 -2.78
CA HIS A 40 -3.16 -0.13 -2.15
C HIS A 40 -2.95 -0.28 -0.64
N ASP A 41 -1.82 -0.81 -0.20
CA ASP A 41 -1.49 -0.96 1.22
C ASP A 41 -1.43 0.39 1.94
N GLN A 42 -0.91 1.43 1.29
CA GLN A 42 -0.88 2.79 1.84
C GLN A 42 -2.29 3.35 2.05
N LEU A 43 -3.17 3.20 1.07
CA LEU A 43 -4.57 3.65 1.19
C LEU A 43 -5.30 2.92 2.31
N VAL A 44 -5.10 1.62 2.44
CA VAL A 44 -5.69 0.82 3.51
C VAL A 44 -5.16 1.27 4.88
N ALA A 45 -3.86 1.50 5.00
CA ALA A 45 -3.25 1.99 6.24
C ALA A 45 -3.84 3.35 6.65
N GLU A 46 -4.01 4.28 5.72
CA GLU A 46 -4.62 5.58 5.97
C GLU A 46 -6.09 5.46 6.40
N ALA A 47 -6.87 4.61 5.74
CA ALA A 47 -8.26 4.36 6.08
C ALA A 47 -8.38 3.76 7.49
N ILE A 48 -7.56 2.78 7.81
CA ILE A 48 -7.52 2.15 9.13
C ILE A 48 -7.15 3.18 10.21
N ALA A 49 -6.12 3.99 9.97
CA ALA A 49 -5.67 5.01 10.93
C ALA A 49 -6.79 6.02 11.24
N ARG A 50 -7.44 6.55 10.21
CA ARG A 50 -8.52 7.54 10.37
C ARG A 50 -9.75 6.97 11.05
N ASP A 51 -10.23 5.82 10.58
CA ASP A 51 -11.46 5.20 11.12
C ASP A 51 -11.26 4.69 12.53
N SER A 52 -10.12 4.10 12.83
CA SER A 52 -9.78 3.63 14.17
C SER A 52 -9.67 4.79 15.17
N LEU A 53 -9.01 5.87 14.78
CA LEU A 53 -8.90 7.06 15.63
C LEU A 53 -10.28 7.69 15.88
N ARG A 54 -11.08 7.84 14.81
CA ARG A 54 -12.43 8.42 14.93
C ARG A 54 -13.33 7.59 15.84
N SER A 55 -13.34 6.27 15.67
CA SER A 55 -14.13 5.37 16.51
C SER A 55 -13.68 5.41 17.97
N PHE A 56 -12.38 5.44 18.21
CA PHE A 56 -11.84 5.57 19.56
C PHE A 56 -12.23 6.90 20.22
N MET A 57 -12.17 7.99 19.47
CA MET A 57 -12.49 9.31 20.00
C MET A 57 -13.97 9.53 20.26
N LEU A 58 -14.86 8.97 19.43
CA LEU A 58 -16.29 9.22 19.50
C LEU A 58 -17.03 8.25 20.41
N ILE A 59 -16.66 6.98 20.41
CA ILE A 59 -17.39 5.90 21.10
C ILE A 59 -16.51 5.02 21.98
N ASP A 60 -15.28 5.42 22.21
CA ASP A 60 -14.27 4.66 22.98
C ASP A 60 -14.10 3.20 22.52
N LYS A 61 -14.36 2.94 21.23
CA LYS A 61 -14.19 1.63 20.61
C LYS A 61 -12.72 1.28 20.48
N ALA A 62 -12.36 0.04 20.80
CA ALA A 62 -10.98 -0.43 20.66
C ALA A 62 -10.47 -0.26 19.22
N PRO A 63 -9.30 0.36 18.98
CA PRO A 63 -8.79 0.60 17.64
C PRO A 63 -8.58 -0.68 16.82
N GLU A 64 -8.18 -1.77 17.47
CA GLU A 64 -7.94 -3.07 16.84
C GLU A 64 -9.23 -3.64 16.22
N SER A 65 -10.36 -3.46 16.86
CA SER A 65 -11.67 -3.90 16.39
C SER A 65 -12.06 -3.19 15.09
N THR A 66 -11.92 -1.87 15.04
CA THR A 66 -12.17 -1.08 13.84
C THR A 66 -11.17 -1.41 12.73
N ALA A 67 -9.91 -1.60 13.07
CA ALA A 67 -8.88 -1.98 12.13
C ALA A 67 -9.19 -3.31 11.44
N SER A 68 -9.65 -4.31 12.18
CA SER A 68 -10.00 -5.60 11.60
C SER A 68 -11.22 -5.52 10.68
N GLU A 69 -12.21 -4.70 11.02
CA GLU A 69 -13.39 -4.45 10.18
C GLU A 69 -12.99 -3.78 8.85
N VAL A 70 -12.18 -2.72 8.92
CA VAL A 70 -11.70 -2.00 7.73
C VAL A 70 -10.83 -2.89 6.86
N ALA A 71 -9.92 -3.66 7.46
CA ALA A 71 -9.07 -4.60 6.74
C ALA A 71 -9.90 -5.63 5.95
N LYS A 72 -10.97 -6.16 6.52
CA LYS A 72 -11.88 -7.08 5.84
C LYS A 72 -12.56 -6.43 4.65
N VAL A 73 -12.99 -5.19 4.77
CA VAL A 73 -13.64 -4.44 3.67
C VAL A 73 -12.68 -4.28 2.49
N TYR A 74 -11.42 -4.00 2.74
CA TYR A 74 -10.40 -3.84 1.71
C TYR A 74 -9.74 -5.15 1.27
N GLY A 75 -10.13 -6.29 1.83
CA GLY A 75 -9.57 -7.59 1.48
C GLY A 75 -8.15 -7.83 1.97
N VAL A 76 -7.73 -7.14 3.01
CA VAL A 76 -6.40 -7.29 3.63
C VAL A 76 -6.49 -8.26 4.80
N SER A 77 -5.49 -9.17 4.90
CA SER A 77 -5.39 -10.09 6.03
C SER A 77 -5.13 -9.31 7.34
N VAL A 78 -5.85 -9.65 8.38
CA VAL A 78 -5.71 -9.03 9.71
C VAL A 78 -4.30 -9.21 10.28
N ASP A 79 -3.61 -10.30 9.94
CA ASP A 79 -2.24 -10.58 10.38
C ASP A 79 -1.23 -9.55 9.86
N ARG A 80 -1.52 -8.88 8.76
CA ARG A 80 -0.69 -7.83 8.18
C ARG A 80 -0.90 -6.45 8.78
N VAL A 81 -1.94 -6.30 9.59
CA VAL A 81 -2.35 -5.01 10.17
C VAL A 81 -1.85 -4.92 11.61
N HIS A 82 -1.08 -3.89 11.89
CA HIS A 82 -0.59 -3.57 13.22
C HIS A 82 -0.98 -2.15 13.59
N ILE A 83 -1.53 -1.98 14.78
CA ILE A 83 -1.91 -0.68 15.31
C ILE A 83 -1.14 -0.40 16.59
N SER A 84 -0.63 0.81 16.68
CA SER A 84 -0.07 1.35 17.92
C SER A 84 -0.73 2.68 18.24
N ILE A 85 -1.07 2.88 19.50
CA ILE A 85 -1.63 4.11 20.01
C ILE A 85 -0.69 4.70 21.05
N SER A 86 -0.42 5.99 20.96
CA SER A 86 0.33 6.73 21.95
C SER A 86 -0.44 7.97 22.37
N CYS A 87 -0.41 8.28 23.63
CA CYS A 87 -1.11 9.42 24.21
C CYS A 87 -0.11 10.30 24.94
N GLN A 88 -0.37 11.59 24.98
CA GLN A 88 0.50 12.54 25.65
C GLN A 88 0.63 12.23 27.17
N ASP A 89 -0.49 11.87 27.79
CA ASP A 89 -0.56 11.36 29.16
C ASP A 89 -0.81 9.86 29.16
N ASN A 90 -0.51 9.16 30.25
CA ASN A 90 -0.70 7.72 30.37
C ASN A 90 -2.16 7.26 30.24
N ASP A 91 -3.12 8.16 30.40
CA ASP A 91 -4.54 7.89 30.24
C ASP A 91 -5.06 8.44 28.90
N CYS A 92 -5.20 7.56 27.92
CA CYS A 92 -5.72 7.90 26.59
C CYS A 92 -7.18 8.35 26.59
N LEU A 93 -7.94 8.03 27.63
CA LEU A 93 -9.37 8.37 27.73
C LEU A 93 -9.60 9.77 28.32
N LYS A 94 -8.57 10.42 28.82
CA LYS A 94 -8.69 11.73 29.43
C LYS A 94 -8.99 12.82 28.40
N ALA A 95 -9.98 13.65 28.66
CA ALA A 95 -10.35 14.77 27.80
C ALA A 95 -9.21 15.77 27.65
N GLY A 96 -9.00 16.29 26.44
CA GLY A 96 -7.92 17.22 26.11
C GLY A 96 -6.58 16.56 25.81
N ASN A 97 -6.49 15.24 25.85
CA ASN A 97 -5.27 14.49 25.55
C ASN A 97 -5.04 14.39 24.03
N LYS A 98 -3.78 14.62 23.62
CA LYS A 98 -3.39 14.39 22.23
C LYS A 98 -3.14 12.89 22.01
N ILE A 99 -3.80 12.34 21.02
CA ILE A 99 -3.71 10.93 20.66
C ILE A 99 -3.03 10.82 19.31
N ARG A 100 -2.05 9.96 19.23
CA ARG A 100 -1.35 9.59 18.01
C ARG A 100 -1.59 8.11 17.75
N LEU A 101 -2.19 7.79 16.61
CA LEU A 101 -2.44 6.43 16.18
C LEU A 101 -1.63 6.15 14.93
N ILE A 102 -0.88 5.06 14.95
CA ILE A 102 -0.10 4.57 13.83
C ILE A 102 -0.69 3.25 13.38
N ALA A 103 -1.10 3.19 12.13
CA ALA A 103 -1.54 1.97 11.48
C ALA A 103 -0.48 1.52 10.48
N LYS A 104 -0.08 0.25 10.57
CA LYS A 104 0.89 -0.36 9.68
C LYS A 104 0.24 -1.53 8.95
N VAL A 105 0.31 -1.51 7.61
CA VAL A 105 -0.17 -2.58 6.74
C VAL A 105 1.01 -3.04 5.89
N GLY A 106 1.51 -4.25 6.17
CA GLY A 106 2.70 -4.75 5.52
C GLY A 106 3.90 -3.84 5.76
N LEU A 107 4.45 -3.25 4.69
CA LEU A 107 5.57 -2.29 4.76
C LEU A 107 5.12 -0.84 4.82
N MET A 108 3.83 -0.56 4.60
CA MET A 108 3.29 0.79 4.58
C MET A 108 2.76 1.21 5.94
N GLN A 109 2.91 2.47 6.25
CA GLN A 109 2.52 3.04 7.53
C GLN A 109 1.76 4.35 7.32
N ALA A 110 0.72 4.55 8.11
CA ALA A 110 -0.04 5.80 8.17
C ALA A 110 -0.22 6.24 9.62
N GLU A 111 -0.30 7.53 9.83
CA GLU A 111 -0.44 8.15 11.13
C GLU A 111 -1.68 9.03 11.15
N ALA A 112 -2.44 8.95 12.23
CA ALA A 112 -3.55 9.85 12.50
C ALA A 112 -3.37 10.47 13.89
N ASN A 113 -3.57 11.77 13.97
CA ASN A 113 -3.49 12.55 15.19
C ASN A 113 -4.85 13.15 15.53
N GLY A 114 -5.21 13.13 16.80
CA GLY A 114 -6.46 13.69 17.28
C GLY A 114 -6.34 14.23 18.68
N LEU A 115 -7.36 14.99 19.05
CA LEU A 115 -7.51 15.58 20.37
C LEU A 115 -8.82 15.04 20.95
N LYS A 116 -8.76 14.38 22.08
CA LYS A 116 -9.94 13.82 22.72
C LYS A 116 -10.71 14.84 23.55
#